data_e1356d7e67b489c7bc2f8606e2f677b0
#
_entry.id   e1356d7e67b489c7bc2f8606e2f677b0
#
_cell.length_a   1.000
_cell.length_b   1.000
_cell.length_c   1.000
_cell.angle_alpha   90.00
_cell.angle_beta   90.00
_cell.angle_gamma   90.00
#
_symmetry.space_group_name_H-M   'P 1'
#
loop_
_entity.id
_entity.type
_entity.pdbx_description
1 polymer ?
#
loop_
_entity_poly.entity_id
_entity_poly.type
_entity_poly.pdbx_seq_one_letter_code
_entity_poly.pdbx_strand_id
1 'polypeptide(L)'
;MIPIDGKAKILATTAIRDYGVIVYSNNERWHICRFKNSIGGTFDNDREFNEIKEDDITILGNFPVKDTGWENIEKLSITQRYEDENIIKLYIADGINPILTFNIAPSNDEYYDKYGDDIDKFKAYPKVIFSKPIFKSYIEGHLKSGLVAYSY
;
A
#
# COMPACT_ATOMS: atom_id res chain seq x y z
N MET A 1 -5.56 -21.79 4.40
CA MET A 1 -4.27 -21.90 3.64
C MET A 1 -4.28 -20.80 2.61
N ILE A 2 -3.35 -19.83 2.68
CA ILE A 2 -3.14 -18.92 1.54
C ILE A 2 -2.85 -19.84 0.37
N PRO A 3 -3.66 -19.84 -0.72
CA PRO A 3 -3.37 -20.68 -1.87
C PRO A 3 -2.13 -20.12 -2.57
N ILE A 4 -0.97 -20.44 -2.04
CA ILE A 4 0.29 -20.24 -2.73
C ILE A 4 0.42 -21.42 -3.67
N ASP A 5 -0.32 -21.38 -4.77
CA ASP A 5 0.02 -22.20 -5.91
C ASP A 5 1.49 -21.97 -6.23
N GLY A 6 2.24 -23.00 -6.60
CA GLY A 6 3.71 -22.93 -6.80
C GLY A 6 4.21 -21.88 -7.81
N LYS A 7 3.36 -20.93 -8.19
CA LYS A 7 3.59 -19.78 -9.04
C LYS A 7 3.40 -18.43 -8.33
N ALA A 8 3.10 -18.41 -7.02
CA ALA A 8 2.94 -17.16 -6.30
C ALA A 8 4.28 -16.42 -6.22
N LYS A 9 4.27 -15.15 -6.60
CA LYS A 9 5.43 -14.26 -6.49
C LYS A 9 5.26 -13.39 -5.26
N ILE A 10 6.20 -13.45 -4.32
CA ILE A 10 6.24 -12.55 -3.17
C ILE A 10 7.06 -11.32 -3.54
N LEU A 11 6.47 -10.13 -3.40
CA LEU A 11 7.15 -8.86 -3.65
C LEU A 11 7.75 -8.24 -2.41
N ALA A 12 7.09 -8.40 -1.27
CA ALA A 12 7.57 -7.82 -0.03
C ALA A 12 6.93 -8.48 1.19
N THR A 13 7.66 -8.43 2.30
CA THR A 13 7.18 -8.81 3.62
C THR A 13 7.67 -7.79 4.63
N THR A 14 6.88 -7.54 5.67
CA THR A 14 7.29 -6.72 6.80
C THR A 14 6.55 -7.14 8.07
N ALA A 15 7.02 -6.67 9.21
CA ALA A 15 6.37 -6.88 10.49
C ALA A 15 6.36 -5.59 11.30
N ILE A 16 5.27 -5.33 11.99
CA ILE A 16 5.12 -4.21 12.92
C ILE A 16 4.26 -4.64 14.11
N ARG A 17 4.83 -4.53 15.30
CA ARG A 17 4.18 -5.03 16.52
C ARG A 17 3.76 -6.50 16.36
N ASP A 18 2.49 -6.78 16.61
CA ASP A 18 1.90 -8.11 16.58
C ASP A 18 1.39 -8.51 15.18
N TYR A 19 1.71 -7.71 14.16
CA TYR A 19 1.23 -7.93 12.80
C TYR A 19 2.38 -8.19 11.84
N GLY A 20 2.21 -9.20 11.00
CA GLY A 20 2.98 -9.40 9.79
C GLY A 20 2.17 -8.94 8.57
N VAL A 21 2.85 -8.48 7.56
CA VAL A 21 2.27 -8.13 6.26
C VAL A 21 3.04 -8.81 5.15
N ILE A 22 2.32 -9.37 4.19
CA ILE A 22 2.87 -9.97 2.99
C ILE A 22 2.19 -9.38 1.76
N VAL A 23 2.99 -9.08 0.73
CA VAL A 23 2.51 -8.70 -0.60
C VAL A 23 2.92 -9.79 -1.57
N TYR A 24 1.93 -10.44 -2.17
CA TYR A 24 2.16 -11.55 -3.10
C TYR A 24 1.18 -11.54 -4.28
N SER A 25 1.51 -12.23 -5.34
CA SER A 25 0.62 -12.43 -6.49
C SER A 25 0.29 -13.90 -6.70
N ASN A 26 -0.91 -14.14 -7.25
CA ASN A 26 -1.35 -15.46 -7.74
C ASN A 26 -1.53 -15.49 -9.26
N ASN A 27 -0.74 -14.71 -10.00
CA ASN A 27 -0.74 -14.48 -11.45
C ASN A 27 -1.84 -13.55 -11.99
N GLU A 28 -3.00 -13.46 -11.37
CA GLU A 28 -4.11 -12.62 -11.83
C GLU A 28 -4.26 -11.36 -10.99
N ARG A 29 -3.94 -11.47 -9.72
CA ARG A 29 -4.15 -10.41 -8.74
C ARG A 29 -2.95 -10.29 -7.79
N TRP A 30 -2.75 -9.07 -7.32
CA TRP A 30 -1.87 -8.77 -6.21
C TRP A 30 -2.66 -8.70 -4.92
N HIS A 31 -2.16 -9.39 -3.91
CA HIS A 31 -2.75 -9.42 -2.58
C HIS A 31 -1.83 -8.75 -1.58
N ILE A 32 -2.41 -7.92 -0.74
CA ILE A 32 -1.76 -7.37 0.45
C ILE A 32 -2.51 -7.95 1.64
N CYS A 33 -1.85 -8.76 2.43
CA CYS A 33 -2.45 -9.45 3.57
C CYS A 33 -1.76 -9.06 4.86
N ARG A 34 -2.57 -8.82 5.89
CA ARG A 34 -2.14 -8.76 7.28
C ARG A 34 -2.43 -10.08 7.95
N PHE A 35 -1.54 -10.54 8.79
CA PHE A 35 -1.78 -11.64 9.71
C PHE A 35 -1.34 -11.24 11.11
N LYS A 36 -2.08 -11.70 12.11
CA LYS A 36 -1.69 -11.50 13.50
C LYS A 36 -0.56 -12.45 13.82
N ASN A 37 0.54 -11.90 14.28
CA ASN A 37 1.63 -12.71 14.82
C ASN A 37 1.22 -13.14 16.23
N SER A 38 0.66 -14.32 16.35
CA SER A 38 0.32 -14.90 17.66
C SER A 38 1.55 -15.35 18.46
N ILE A 39 2.74 -15.13 17.93
CA ILE A 39 4.00 -15.37 18.62
C ILE A 39 4.35 -14.14 19.48
N GLY A 40 3.50 -13.83 20.42
CA GLY A 40 3.85 -12.97 21.56
C GLY A 40 4.76 -13.75 22.50
N GLY A 41 6.05 -13.75 22.24
CA GLY A 41 7.02 -14.40 23.10
C GLY A 41 8.42 -14.29 22.54
N THR A 42 9.34 -13.93 23.43
CA THR A 42 10.78 -14.09 23.27
C THR A 42 11.12 -15.32 22.44
N PHE A 43 12.07 -15.17 21.53
CA PHE A 43 12.66 -16.25 20.75
C PHE A 43 13.18 -17.34 21.74
N ASP A 44 12.33 -18.30 22.02
CA ASP A 44 12.70 -19.51 22.70
C ASP A 44 12.87 -20.57 21.62
N ASN A 45 14.07 -21.15 21.52
CA ASN A 45 14.52 -21.99 20.41
C ASN A 45 13.75 -23.32 20.25
N ASP A 46 12.75 -23.58 21.08
CA ASP A 46 12.01 -24.85 21.14
C ASP A 46 10.51 -24.72 20.74
N ARG A 47 10.08 -23.61 20.14
CA ARG A 47 8.68 -23.47 19.73
C ARG A 47 8.50 -23.94 18.29
N GLU A 48 7.66 -24.97 18.15
CA GLU A 48 7.06 -25.33 16.87
C GLU A 48 6.44 -24.07 16.22
N PHE A 49 6.72 -23.86 14.93
CA PHE A 49 6.04 -22.85 14.14
C PHE A 49 4.55 -23.12 14.20
N ASN A 50 3.81 -22.34 14.97
CA ASN A 50 2.37 -22.41 14.92
C ASN A 50 1.94 -21.98 13.52
N GLU A 51 1.26 -22.87 12.82
CA GLU A 51 0.69 -22.58 11.50
C GLU A 51 -0.21 -21.35 11.61
N ILE A 52 -0.02 -20.38 10.72
CA ILE A 52 -0.92 -19.23 10.60
C ILE A 52 -2.26 -19.80 10.14
N LYS A 53 -3.28 -19.64 10.98
CA LYS A 53 -4.63 -20.09 10.65
C LYS A 53 -5.26 -19.14 9.63
N GLU A 54 -6.14 -19.65 8.81
CA GLU A 54 -6.84 -18.86 7.79
C GLU A 54 -7.62 -17.70 8.41
N ASP A 55 -8.21 -17.91 9.58
CA ASP A 55 -8.95 -16.90 10.35
C ASP A 55 -8.05 -15.75 10.88
N ASP A 56 -6.74 -15.94 10.92
CA ASP A 56 -5.77 -14.93 11.37
C ASP A 56 -5.33 -13.99 10.23
N ILE A 57 -5.81 -14.24 9.00
CA ILE A 57 -5.40 -13.50 7.80
C ILE A 57 -6.49 -12.53 7.39
N THR A 58 -6.14 -11.25 7.28
CA THR A 58 -7.01 -10.21 6.72
C THR A 58 -6.45 -9.73 5.39
N ILE A 59 -7.29 -9.72 4.36
CA ILE A 59 -6.92 -9.17 3.05
C ILE A 59 -7.15 -7.64 3.08
N LEU A 60 -6.07 -6.88 3.00
CA LEU A 60 -6.10 -5.43 2.97
C LEU A 60 -6.23 -4.86 1.55
N GLY A 61 -5.76 -5.60 0.57
CA GLY A 61 -5.83 -5.22 -0.82
C GLY A 61 -5.82 -6.45 -1.73
N ASN A 62 -6.61 -6.39 -2.81
CA ASN A 62 -6.76 -7.46 -3.78
C ASN A 62 -6.90 -6.85 -5.18
N PHE A 63 -5.78 -6.41 -5.77
CA PHE A 63 -5.77 -5.61 -6.98
C PHE A 63 -5.53 -6.45 -8.24
N PRO A 64 -6.28 -6.21 -9.32
CA PRO A 64 -5.95 -6.80 -10.62
C PRO A 64 -4.51 -6.43 -11.04
N VAL A 65 -3.75 -7.37 -11.56
CA VAL A 65 -2.35 -7.17 -11.96
C VAL A 65 -2.21 -5.97 -12.89
N LYS A 66 -3.11 -5.84 -13.88
CA LYS A 66 -3.14 -4.74 -14.85
C LYS A 66 -3.29 -3.33 -14.24
N ASP A 67 -3.89 -3.23 -13.06
CA ASP A 67 -4.18 -1.93 -12.43
C ASP A 67 -3.01 -1.45 -11.56
N THR A 68 -2.08 -2.33 -11.24
CA THR A 68 -0.93 -2.03 -10.38
C THR A 68 0.31 -1.62 -11.14
N GLY A 69 0.50 -2.14 -12.35
CA GLY A 69 1.76 -2.03 -13.09
C GLY A 69 2.89 -2.88 -12.51
N TRP A 70 2.58 -3.86 -11.63
CA TRP A 70 3.58 -4.63 -10.88
C TRP A 70 4.04 -5.91 -11.58
N GLU A 71 3.65 -6.15 -12.82
CA GLU A 71 3.99 -7.39 -13.56
C GLU A 71 5.49 -7.65 -13.61
N ASN A 72 6.26 -6.59 -13.78
CA ASN A 72 7.72 -6.67 -13.95
C ASN A 72 8.51 -6.20 -12.72
N ILE A 73 7.85 -5.89 -11.61
CA ILE A 73 8.54 -5.50 -10.38
C ILE A 73 9.05 -6.76 -9.67
N GLU A 74 10.31 -6.73 -9.26
CA GLU A 74 10.92 -7.82 -8.48
C GLU A 74 10.75 -7.63 -6.98
N LYS A 75 10.69 -6.36 -6.52
CA LYS A 75 10.63 -6.01 -5.10
C LYS A 75 9.95 -4.66 -4.91
N LEU A 76 9.14 -4.57 -3.86
CA LEU A 76 8.55 -3.32 -3.36
C LEU A 76 9.35 -2.80 -2.16
N SER A 77 9.41 -1.49 -2.03
CA SER A 77 9.91 -0.84 -0.80
C SER A 77 8.74 -0.62 0.14
N ILE A 78 8.84 -1.18 1.33
CA ILE A 78 7.82 -1.04 2.38
C ILE A 78 8.42 -0.35 3.60
N THR A 79 7.71 0.63 4.12
CA THR A 79 8.02 1.29 5.39
C THR A 79 6.76 1.32 6.24
N GLN A 80 6.92 1.13 7.53
CA GLN A 80 5.81 1.10 8.48
C GLN A 80 6.01 2.13 9.60
N ARG A 81 4.88 2.59 10.14
CA ARG A 81 4.86 3.50 11.28
C ARG A 81 3.71 3.15 12.21
N TYR A 82 4.03 2.91 13.46
CA TYR A 82 3.06 2.77 14.52
C TYR A 82 2.81 4.14 15.17
N GLU A 83 1.57 4.56 15.28
CA GLU A 83 1.16 5.76 16.00
C GLU A 83 0.39 5.38 17.26
N ASP A 84 -0.65 4.58 17.13
CA ASP A 84 -1.42 3.98 18.21
C ASP A 84 -2.10 2.68 17.74
N GLU A 85 -2.96 2.08 18.58
CA GLU A 85 -3.65 0.81 18.28
C GLU A 85 -4.62 0.90 17.10
N ASN A 86 -5.12 2.10 16.78
CA ASN A 86 -6.03 2.37 15.68
C ASN A 86 -5.31 2.92 14.43
N ILE A 87 -4.04 3.30 14.57
CA ILE A 87 -3.27 3.92 13.51
C ILE A 87 -1.92 3.23 13.37
N ILE A 88 -1.89 2.23 12.50
CA ILE A 88 -0.69 1.48 12.14
C ILE A 88 -0.50 1.63 10.62
N LYS A 89 0.34 2.56 10.22
CA LYS A 89 0.53 2.92 8.81
C LYS A 89 1.54 2.02 8.13
N LEU A 90 1.19 1.58 6.93
CA LEU A 90 2.08 0.93 5.98
C LEU A 90 2.18 1.81 4.73
N TYR A 91 3.40 2.07 4.30
CA TYR A 91 3.68 2.84 3.08
C TYR A 91 4.40 1.93 2.10
N ILE A 92 3.91 1.89 0.86
CA ILE A 92 4.49 1.09 -0.21
C ILE A 92 4.92 2.03 -1.33
N ALA A 93 6.19 1.96 -1.70
CA ALA A 93 6.76 2.68 -2.83
C ALA A 93 7.22 1.67 -3.89
N ASP A 94 6.69 1.80 -5.09
CA ASP A 94 6.95 0.91 -6.23
C ASP A 94 7.65 1.61 -7.40
N GLY A 95 7.79 2.94 -7.33
CA GLY A 95 8.39 3.74 -8.40
C GLY A 95 7.49 3.95 -9.62
N ILE A 96 6.27 3.43 -9.63
CA ILE A 96 5.29 3.51 -10.72
C ILE A 96 4.09 4.34 -10.28
N ASN A 97 3.50 3.97 -9.16
CA ASN A 97 2.35 4.63 -8.58
C ASN A 97 2.77 5.71 -7.57
N PRO A 98 1.91 6.68 -7.25
CA PRO A 98 2.03 7.44 -6.02
C PRO A 98 2.16 6.49 -4.83
N ILE A 99 2.86 6.92 -3.77
CA ILE A 99 3.01 6.11 -2.55
C ILE A 99 1.64 5.57 -2.13
N LEU A 100 1.55 4.27 -1.96
CA LEU A 100 0.35 3.63 -1.42
C LEU A 100 0.40 3.63 0.10
N THR A 101 -0.73 3.92 0.73
CA THR A 101 -0.84 4.03 2.18
C THR A 101 -1.97 3.15 2.67
N PHE A 102 -1.68 2.28 3.62
CA PHE A 102 -2.65 1.41 4.28
C PHE A 102 -2.62 1.68 5.79
N ASN A 103 -3.78 1.71 6.44
CA ASN A 103 -3.86 1.65 7.89
C ASN A 103 -4.20 0.23 8.29
N ILE A 104 -3.20 -0.55 8.66
CA ILE A 104 -3.35 -1.99 8.92
C ILE A 104 -3.93 -2.31 10.32
N ALA A 105 -4.38 -1.31 11.07
CA ALA A 105 -5.05 -1.55 12.34
C ALA A 105 -6.40 -2.29 12.13
N PRO A 106 -6.77 -3.25 12.99
CA PRO A 106 -8.03 -4.01 12.85
C PRO A 106 -9.29 -3.14 12.82
N SER A 107 -9.27 -1.99 13.49
CA SER A 107 -10.38 -1.01 13.45
C SER A 107 -10.70 -0.49 12.05
N ASN A 108 -9.86 -0.76 11.07
CA ASN A 108 -10.02 -0.30 9.69
C ASN A 108 -10.44 -1.43 8.71
N ASP A 109 -10.75 -2.62 9.19
CA ASP A 109 -11.01 -3.79 8.33
C ASP A 109 -12.24 -3.59 7.42
N GLU A 110 -13.32 -2.97 7.92
CA GLU A 110 -14.50 -2.65 7.10
C GLU A 110 -14.18 -1.77 5.89
N TYR A 111 -13.14 -0.94 5.97
CA TYR A 111 -12.69 -0.13 4.83
C TYR A 111 -12.13 -1.02 3.72
N TYR A 112 -11.40 -2.06 4.08
CA TYR A 112 -10.81 -2.98 3.12
C TYR A 112 -11.84 -3.90 2.49
N ASP A 113 -12.86 -4.32 3.22
CA ASP A 113 -13.99 -5.09 2.68
C ASP A 113 -14.71 -4.31 1.57
N LYS A 114 -14.77 -2.98 1.71
CA LYS A 114 -15.46 -2.11 0.76
C LYS A 114 -14.61 -1.63 -0.40
N TYR A 115 -13.32 -1.39 -0.18
CA TYR A 115 -12.44 -0.71 -1.15
C TYR A 115 -11.16 -1.47 -1.49
N GLY A 116 -10.99 -2.68 -0.96
CA GLY A 116 -9.74 -3.43 -1.09
C GLY A 116 -9.38 -3.84 -2.52
N ASP A 117 -10.27 -3.68 -3.49
CA ASP A 117 -10.03 -3.94 -4.91
C ASP A 117 -9.70 -2.67 -5.74
N ASP A 118 -9.82 -1.49 -5.15
CA ASP A 118 -9.58 -0.19 -5.80
C ASP A 118 -8.25 0.43 -5.33
N ILE A 119 -7.17 0.21 -6.07
CA ILE A 119 -5.84 0.73 -5.73
C ILE A 119 -5.81 2.26 -5.60
N ASP A 120 -6.68 2.99 -6.30
CA ASP A 120 -6.72 4.45 -6.27
C ASP A 120 -7.14 5.00 -4.89
N LYS A 121 -7.85 4.19 -4.10
CA LYS A 121 -8.22 4.53 -2.72
C LYS A 121 -7.06 4.52 -1.73
N PHE A 122 -5.96 3.87 -2.10
CA PHE A 122 -4.77 3.73 -1.26
C PHE A 122 -3.63 4.64 -1.67
N LYS A 123 -3.76 5.39 -2.77
CA LYS A 123 -2.76 6.38 -3.17
C LYS A 123 -2.75 7.54 -2.18
N ALA A 124 -1.56 7.87 -1.65
CA ALA A 124 -1.38 8.97 -0.69
C ALA A 124 -1.80 10.33 -1.26
N TYR A 125 -1.76 10.47 -2.59
CA TYR A 125 -2.17 11.67 -3.30
C TYR A 125 -3.23 11.32 -4.33
N PRO A 126 -4.33 12.07 -4.39
CA PRO A 126 -5.33 11.87 -5.46
C PRO A 126 -4.68 12.12 -6.81
N LYS A 127 -5.12 11.39 -7.83
CA LYS A 127 -4.72 11.64 -9.21
C LYS A 127 -5.32 12.99 -9.64
N VAL A 128 -4.57 14.06 -9.45
CA VAL A 128 -5.00 15.39 -9.93
C VAL A 128 -4.64 15.50 -11.40
N ILE A 129 -5.66 15.53 -12.25
CA ILE A 129 -5.48 15.83 -13.68
C ILE A 129 -5.60 17.34 -13.81
N PHE A 130 -4.46 18.02 -13.95
CA PHE A 130 -4.48 19.41 -14.31
C PHE A 130 -4.80 19.53 -15.82
N SER A 131 -5.83 20.29 -16.16
CA SER A 131 -6.04 20.71 -17.54
C SER A 131 -4.86 21.57 -17.96
N LYS A 132 -4.41 21.42 -19.22
CA LYS A 132 -3.36 22.30 -19.75
C LYS A 132 -3.78 23.76 -19.56
N PRO A 133 -2.86 24.63 -19.09
CA PRO A 133 -3.15 26.06 -19.01
C PRO A 133 -3.59 26.55 -20.40
N ILE A 134 -4.73 27.22 -20.46
CA ILE A 134 -5.23 27.82 -21.68
C ILE A 134 -4.87 29.30 -21.63
N PHE A 135 -4.09 29.74 -22.63
CA PHE A 135 -3.84 31.16 -22.78
C PHE A 135 -5.14 31.87 -23.10
N LYS A 136 -5.57 32.82 -22.25
CA LYS A 136 -6.83 33.54 -22.43
C LYS A 136 -6.65 34.90 -23.12
N SER A 137 -5.66 35.68 -22.73
CA SER A 137 -5.40 37.00 -23.33
C SER A 137 -4.09 37.60 -22.81
N TYR A 138 -3.55 38.54 -23.56
CA TYR A 138 -2.56 39.47 -23.04
C TYR A 138 -3.28 40.64 -22.38
N ILE A 139 -2.87 40.97 -21.18
CA ILE A 139 -3.27 42.21 -20.52
C ILE A 139 -1.99 43.06 -20.39
N GLU A 140 -2.02 44.29 -20.88
CA GLU A 140 -0.93 45.20 -20.62
C GLU A 140 -0.74 45.39 -19.13
N GLY A 141 0.37 44.89 -18.59
CA GLY A 141 0.73 44.99 -17.20
C GLY A 141 2.14 45.53 -17.06
N HIS A 142 2.32 46.45 -16.13
CA HIS A 142 3.65 46.97 -15.78
C HIS A 142 4.33 46.05 -14.75
N LEU A 143 4.62 44.82 -15.16
CA LEU A 143 5.47 43.95 -14.34
C LEU A 143 6.91 44.44 -14.44
N LYS A 144 7.45 44.94 -13.34
CA LYS A 144 8.90 45.17 -13.24
C LYS A 144 9.62 43.83 -13.38
N SER A 145 10.78 43.83 -14.03
CA SER A 145 11.60 42.62 -14.15
C SER A 145 11.84 42.00 -12.77
N GLY A 146 11.50 40.74 -12.60
CA GLY A 146 11.61 40.01 -11.35
C GLY A 146 11.21 38.54 -11.50
N LEU A 147 11.39 37.79 -10.44
CA LEU A 147 10.96 36.39 -10.40
C LEU A 147 9.45 36.31 -10.25
N VAL A 148 8.77 35.63 -11.16
CA VAL A 148 7.34 35.32 -11.03
C VAL A 148 7.22 33.86 -10.59
N ALA A 149 6.67 33.65 -9.40
CA ALA A 149 6.37 32.31 -8.90
C ALA A 149 4.85 32.05 -9.03
N TYR A 150 4.49 30.92 -9.60
CA TYR A 150 3.10 30.45 -9.64
C TYR A 150 2.93 29.37 -8.59
N SER A 151 1.88 29.50 -7.77
CA SER A 151 1.41 28.42 -6.89
C SER A 151 0.08 27.89 -7.42
N TYR A 152 -0.08 26.58 -7.34
CA TYR A 152 -1.30 25.90 -7.76
C TYR A 152 -2.09 25.49 -6.52
#